data_55233f9bf9ffd2e2d78799987817cece
#
_entry.id   55233f9bf9ffd2e2d78799987817cece
#
_cell.length_a   1.000
_cell.length_b   1.000
_cell.length_c   1.000
_cell.angle_alpha   90.00
_cell.angle_beta   90.00
_cell.angle_gamma   90.00
#
_symmetry.space_group_name_H-M   'P 1'
#
loop_
_entity.id
_entity.type
_entity.pdbx_description
1 polymer ?
#
loop_
_entity_poly.entity_id
_entity_poly.type
_entity_poly.pdbx_seq_one_letter_code
_entity_poly.pdbx_strand_id
1 'polypeptide(L)'
;FGQCGHTNYALIDACHRLGIAYVSFRHEQQAAHAADAYYRVSHRLAVLNVHLSPGLTNALTGVATAAADNTPMVVIAGNTPSYHHAREPHQGMRMHQDASQGDIFRPVCKRVWRIDDAKYLPDVMPRALNVSQTGRPGAVLLDVPMNVFSQSLAHDPVTVARRPGYGRVVGDAAGIAAAAAMLRQAARPVIFAGNGVGLSEATAELL
;
A
#
# COMPACT_ATOMS: atom_id res chain seq x y z
N PHE A 1 -3.79 -8.08 6.25
CA PHE A 1 -3.36 -7.86 7.63
C PHE A 1 -4.16 -6.70 8.21
N GLY A 2 -4.46 -6.70 9.52
CA GLY A 2 -5.12 -5.53 10.08
C GLY A 2 -5.74 -5.72 11.45
N GLN A 3 -6.53 -4.71 11.83
CA GLN A 3 -7.32 -4.67 13.04
C GLN A 3 -8.77 -4.36 12.65
N CYS A 4 -9.72 -5.10 13.23
CA CYS A 4 -11.13 -4.86 12.97
C CYS A 4 -11.67 -3.68 13.81
N GLY A 5 -12.67 -3.01 13.24
CA GLY A 5 -13.46 -2.01 13.93
C GLY A 5 -14.77 -1.79 13.17
N HIS A 6 -15.71 -1.06 13.76
CA HIS A 6 -17.06 -0.94 13.20
C HIS A 6 -17.11 -0.34 11.78
N THR A 7 -16.12 0.47 11.37
CA THR A 7 -16.12 1.08 10.04
C THR A 7 -15.66 0.13 8.92
N ASN A 8 -15.03 -0.99 9.23
CA ASN A 8 -14.47 -1.89 8.23
C ASN A 8 -15.01 -3.33 8.27
N TYR A 9 -16.08 -3.58 9.04
CA TYR A 9 -16.69 -4.92 9.12
C TYR A 9 -17.14 -5.44 7.76
N ALA A 10 -17.74 -4.60 6.92
CA ALA A 10 -18.20 -5.01 5.59
C ALA A 10 -17.03 -5.47 4.69
N LEU A 11 -15.87 -4.83 4.78
CA LEU A 11 -14.67 -5.25 4.08
C LEU A 11 -14.16 -6.61 4.59
N ILE A 12 -14.14 -6.81 5.92
CA ILE A 12 -13.67 -8.06 6.53
C ILE A 12 -14.62 -9.21 6.17
N ASP A 13 -15.92 -8.98 6.24
CA ASP A 13 -16.93 -9.95 5.83
C ASP A 13 -16.80 -10.32 4.34
N ALA A 14 -16.58 -9.32 3.46
CA ALA A 14 -16.31 -9.57 2.05
C ALA A 14 -15.04 -10.40 1.83
N CYS A 15 -13.97 -10.12 2.56
CA CYS A 15 -12.75 -10.93 2.52
C CYS A 15 -13.04 -12.40 2.88
N HIS A 16 -13.80 -12.62 3.97
CA HIS A 16 -14.18 -13.96 4.40
C HIS A 16 -14.99 -14.70 3.33
N ARG A 17 -16.03 -14.05 2.78
CA ARG A 17 -16.88 -14.65 1.73
C ARG A 17 -16.13 -14.98 0.45
N LEU A 18 -15.11 -14.19 0.12
CA LEU A 18 -14.29 -14.39 -1.08
C LEU A 18 -13.06 -15.27 -0.85
N GLY A 19 -12.89 -15.85 0.34
CA GLY A 19 -11.74 -16.69 0.67
C GLY A 19 -10.42 -15.92 0.75
N ILE A 20 -10.46 -14.62 0.95
CA ILE A 20 -9.26 -13.79 1.14
C ILE A 20 -8.83 -13.92 2.61
N ALA A 21 -7.62 -14.44 2.83
CA ALA A 21 -7.07 -14.60 4.18
C ALA A 21 -6.93 -13.25 4.89
N TYR A 22 -7.58 -13.12 6.03
CA TYR A 22 -7.47 -11.96 6.91
C TYR A 22 -6.72 -12.34 8.19
N VAL A 23 -5.55 -11.71 8.40
CA VAL A 23 -4.74 -11.93 9.59
C VAL A 23 -4.91 -10.75 10.53
N SER A 24 -5.57 -11.00 11.66
CA SER A 24 -5.83 -9.99 12.69
C SER A 24 -4.66 -9.86 13.66
N PHE A 25 -4.39 -8.62 14.08
CA PHE A 25 -3.36 -8.29 15.06
C PHE A 25 -3.96 -7.56 16.25
N ARG A 26 -3.22 -7.50 17.34
CA ARG A 26 -3.65 -6.79 18.55
C ARG A 26 -3.34 -5.29 18.49
N HIS A 27 -2.48 -4.88 17.57
CA HIS A 27 -2.08 -3.50 17.37
C HIS A 27 -1.75 -3.25 15.90
N GLU A 28 -2.18 -2.13 15.36
CA GLU A 28 -2.06 -1.82 13.93
C GLU A 28 -0.61 -1.63 13.47
N GLN A 29 0.27 -1.20 14.35
CA GLN A 29 1.71 -1.13 14.05
C GLN A 29 2.28 -2.52 13.76
N GLN A 30 1.89 -3.53 14.55
CA GLN A 30 2.30 -4.92 14.31
C GLN A 30 1.76 -5.43 12.96
N ALA A 31 0.50 -5.11 12.64
CA ALA A 31 -0.10 -5.46 11.36
C ALA A 31 0.64 -4.81 10.18
N ALA A 32 1.04 -3.54 10.32
CA ALA A 32 1.78 -2.82 9.29
C ALA A 32 3.18 -3.41 9.08
N HIS A 33 3.92 -3.72 10.15
CA HIS A 33 5.22 -4.39 10.04
C HIS A 33 5.09 -5.81 9.47
N ALA A 34 4.03 -6.54 9.82
CA ALA A 34 3.78 -7.86 9.24
C ALA A 34 3.48 -7.79 7.74
N ALA A 35 2.73 -6.77 7.30
CA ALA A 35 2.46 -6.53 5.89
C ALA A 35 3.74 -6.17 5.11
N ASP A 36 4.61 -5.35 5.70
CA ASP A 36 5.94 -5.03 5.16
C ASP A 36 6.81 -6.29 5.03
N ALA A 37 6.94 -7.05 6.11
CA ALA A 37 7.72 -8.30 6.13
C ALA A 37 7.18 -9.34 5.14
N TYR A 38 5.86 -9.44 5.01
CA TYR A 38 5.23 -10.34 4.05
C TYR A 38 5.68 -10.06 2.62
N TYR A 39 5.69 -8.78 2.21
CA TYR A 39 6.19 -8.42 0.89
C TYR A 39 7.69 -8.73 0.73
N ARG A 40 8.50 -8.40 1.72
CA ARG A 40 9.96 -8.64 1.67
C ARG A 40 10.32 -10.10 1.43
N VAL A 41 9.52 -11.02 1.97
CA VAL A 41 9.75 -12.47 1.86
C VAL A 41 9.08 -13.08 0.63
N SER A 42 7.86 -12.63 0.29
CA SER A 42 7.03 -13.28 -0.72
C SER A 42 6.97 -12.55 -2.07
N HIS A 43 7.43 -11.30 -2.13
CA HIS A 43 7.26 -10.38 -3.26
C HIS A 43 5.78 -10.21 -3.70
N ARG A 44 4.84 -10.52 -2.79
CA ARG A 44 3.40 -10.37 -3.03
C ARG A 44 2.89 -9.14 -2.30
N LEU A 45 2.13 -8.31 -3.04
CA LEU A 45 1.55 -7.08 -2.49
C LEU A 45 0.69 -7.41 -1.26
N ALA A 46 0.97 -6.73 -0.15
CA ALA A 46 0.19 -6.81 1.07
C ALA A 46 -0.87 -5.71 1.13
N VAL A 47 -2.00 -6.04 1.74
CA VAL A 47 -3.05 -5.07 2.10
C VAL A 47 -3.09 -4.94 3.61
N LEU A 48 -3.02 -3.71 4.10
CA LEU A 48 -3.21 -3.34 5.50
C LEU A 48 -4.58 -2.70 5.67
N ASN A 49 -5.41 -3.25 6.55
CA ASN A 49 -6.73 -2.71 6.89
C ASN A 49 -6.73 -2.16 8.31
N VAL A 50 -7.12 -0.89 8.48
CA VAL A 50 -7.13 -0.20 9.77
C VAL A 50 -8.42 0.56 10.00
N HIS A 51 -8.74 0.80 11.27
CA HIS A 51 -9.99 1.39 11.70
C HIS A 51 -9.78 2.81 12.23
N LEU A 52 -10.39 3.77 11.54
CA LEU A 52 -10.43 5.19 11.92
C LEU A 52 -9.04 5.83 12.19
N SER A 53 -9.06 7.01 12.74
CA SER A 53 -7.83 7.78 12.97
C SER A 53 -6.88 7.12 13.96
N PRO A 54 -7.33 6.50 15.08
CA PRO A 54 -6.41 5.78 15.96
C PRO A 54 -5.71 4.62 15.26
N GLY A 55 -6.43 3.84 14.46
CA GLY A 55 -5.83 2.75 13.69
C GLY A 55 -4.80 3.23 12.66
N LEU A 56 -5.10 4.36 12.01
CA LEU A 56 -4.15 5.00 11.10
C LEU A 56 -2.90 5.49 11.85
N THR A 57 -3.05 6.26 12.90
CA THR A 57 -1.90 6.80 13.65
C THR A 57 -1.04 5.70 14.25
N ASN A 58 -1.65 4.62 14.76
CA ASN A 58 -0.93 3.44 15.24
C ASN A 58 -0.15 2.73 14.12
N ALA A 59 -0.68 2.67 12.90
CA ALA A 59 -0.03 2.02 11.76
C ALA A 59 1.09 2.87 11.15
N LEU A 60 1.16 4.17 11.43
CA LEU A 60 2.03 5.13 10.74
C LEU A 60 3.50 4.70 10.73
N THR A 61 4.03 4.27 11.88
CA THR A 61 5.44 3.82 11.98
C THR A 61 5.74 2.65 11.04
N GLY A 62 4.86 1.65 11.00
CA GLY A 62 5.05 0.48 10.11
C GLY A 62 4.94 0.85 8.63
N VAL A 63 4.00 1.73 8.27
CA VAL A 63 3.87 2.23 6.89
C VAL A 63 5.07 3.10 6.50
N ALA A 64 5.57 3.94 7.42
CA ALA A 64 6.77 4.74 7.19
C ALA A 64 8.01 3.86 6.98
N THR A 65 8.14 2.76 7.74
CA THR A 65 9.21 1.76 7.56
C THR A 65 9.13 1.14 6.16
N ALA A 66 7.95 0.69 5.74
CA ALA A 66 7.74 0.16 4.39
C ALA A 66 8.08 1.20 3.31
N ALA A 67 7.69 2.46 3.51
CA ALA A 67 7.98 3.55 2.58
C ALA A 67 9.49 3.84 2.46
N ALA A 68 10.22 3.81 3.57
CA ALA A 68 11.67 4.04 3.58
C ALA A 68 12.42 2.99 2.74
N ASP A 69 11.97 1.74 2.78
CA ASP A 69 12.58 0.62 2.06
C ASP A 69 11.90 0.31 0.71
N ASN A 70 11.00 1.18 0.25
CA ASN A 70 10.28 1.03 -1.01
C ASN A 70 9.42 -0.23 -1.10
N THR A 71 8.91 -0.71 0.01
CA THR A 71 7.98 -1.83 0.07
C THR A 71 6.59 -1.37 -0.38
N PRO A 72 6.01 -1.93 -1.45
CA PRO A 72 4.65 -1.61 -1.86
C PRO A 72 3.63 -2.15 -0.87
N MET A 73 2.64 -1.34 -0.54
CA MET A 73 1.56 -1.70 0.37
C MET A 73 0.29 -0.92 0.00
N VAL A 74 -0.86 -1.56 0.07
CA VAL A 74 -2.15 -0.86 -0.01
C VAL A 74 -2.73 -0.77 1.40
N VAL A 75 -2.86 0.44 1.91
CA VAL A 75 -3.52 0.72 3.18
C VAL A 75 -4.97 1.08 2.90
N ILE A 76 -5.90 0.38 3.53
CA ILE A 76 -7.33 0.68 3.49
C ILE A 76 -7.75 1.11 4.89
N ALA A 77 -8.09 2.38 5.04
CA ALA A 77 -8.53 2.94 6.29
C ALA A 77 -10.03 3.19 6.29
N GLY A 78 -10.73 2.63 7.25
CA GLY A 78 -12.10 3.03 7.52
C GLY A 78 -12.14 4.46 8.05
N ASN A 79 -13.14 5.24 7.64
CA ASN A 79 -13.36 6.60 8.13
C ASN A 79 -14.78 6.75 8.68
N THR A 80 -15.02 7.86 9.38
CA THR A 80 -16.36 8.25 9.82
C THR A 80 -17.28 8.37 8.61
N PRO A 81 -18.60 8.10 8.77
CA PRO A 81 -19.54 8.27 7.68
C PRO A 81 -19.48 9.67 7.06
N SER A 82 -19.57 9.75 5.75
CA SER A 82 -19.42 11.01 5.00
C SER A 82 -20.47 12.07 5.37
N TYR A 83 -21.63 11.64 5.87
CA TYR A 83 -22.69 12.56 6.33
C TYR A 83 -22.40 13.22 7.69
N HIS A 84 -21.34 12.80 8.40
CA HIS A 84 -20.86 13.47 9.60
C HIS A 84 -19.79 14.56 9.31
N HIS A 85 -19.68 14.97 8.06
CA HIS A 85 -18.70 15.99 7.69
C HIS A 85 -18.76 17.23 8.61
N ALA A 86 -17.61 17.65 9.15
CA ALA A 86 -17.47 18.72 10.14
C ALA A 86 -18.15 18.45 11.51
N ARG A 87 -18.61 17.23 11.75
CA ARG A 87 -19.20 16.80 13.02
C ARG A 87 -18.75 15.36 13.32
N GLU A 88 -17.46 15.09 13.12
CA GLU A 88 -16.90 13.75 13.24
C GLU A 88 -17.17 13.19 14.64
N PRO A 89 -17.76 11.99 14.73
CA PRO A 89 -17.97 11.31 15.97
C PRO A 89 -16.65 10.85 16.58
N HIS A 90 -16.72 10.28 17.77
CA HIS A 90 -15.60 9.69 18.49
C HIS A 90 -14.64 8.91 17.55
N GLN A 91 -13.34 9.13 17.69
CA GLN A 91 -12.26 8.58 16.87
C GLN A 91 -12.12 9.18 15.46
N GLY A 92 -12.95 10.10 15.04
CA GLY A 92 -12.72 10.89 13.84
C GLY A 92 -11.71 12.00 14.13
N MET A 93 -10.56 11.99 13.46
CA MET A 93 -9.56 13.05 13.62
C MET A 93 -9.72 14.10 12.54
N ARG A 94 -10.43 15.16 12.89
CA ARG A 94 -10.57 16.35 12.06
C ARG A 94 -10.58 17.58 12.95
N MET A 95 -9.43 17.87 13.51
CA MET A 95 -9.28 19.01 14.43
C MET A 95 -9.20 20.36 13.71
N HIS A 96 -8.90 20.37 12.41
CA HIS A 96 -8.81 21.55 11.57
C HIS A 96 -9.64 21.36 10.30
N GLN A 97 -10.21 22.43 9.78
CA GLN A 97 -11.12 22.37 8.64
C GLN A 97 -10.49 21.77 7.38
N ASP A 98 -9.19 21.97 7.21
CA ASP A 98 -8.46 21.62 5.99
C ASP A 98 -7.69 20.31 6.07
N ALA A 99 -7.80 19.56 7.17
CA ALA A 99 -7.06 18.32 7.38
C ALA A 99 -7.98 17.14 7.66
N SER A 100 -7.63 15.98 7.11
CA SER A 100 -8.29 14.69 7.35
C SER A 100 -7.29 13.68 7.91
N GLN A 101 -7.78 12.55 8.41
CA GLN A 101 -6.91 11.46 8.87
C GLN A 101 -5.91 11.01 7.80
N GLY A 102 -6.28 11.05 6.52
CA GLY A 102 -5.42 10.66 5.41
C GLY A 102 -4.23 11.62 5.19
N ASP A 103 -4.34 12.86 5.62
CA ASP A 103 -3.29 13.87 5.40
C ASP A 103 -2.01 13.57 6.20
N ILE A 104 -2.12 12.86 7.33
CA ILE A 104 -0.98 12.39 8.11
C ILE A 104 -0.09 11.45 7.28
N PHE A 105 -0.67 10.74 6.32
CA PHE A 105 0.03 9.76 5.49
C PHE A 105 0.63 10.34 4.21
N ARG A 106 0.33 11.58 3.85
CA ARG A 106 0.89 12.21 2.63
C ARG A 106 2.41 12.17 2.55
N PRO A 107 3.16 12.40 3.64
CA PRO A 107 4.62 12.33 3.61
C PRO A 107 5.19 10.92 3.38
N VAL A 108 4.44 9.86 3.75
CA VAL A 108 4.93 8.48 3.72
C VAL A 108 4.27 7.63 2.65
N CYS A 109 3.15 8.06 2.08
CA CYS A 109 2.49 7.35 0.99
C CYS A 109 2.76 8.01 -0.37
N LYS A 110 2.93 7.20 -1.39
CA LYS A 110 3.03 7.70 -2.77
C LYS A 110 1.78 8.45 -3.20
N ARG A 111 0.62 8.02 -2.71
CA ARG A 111 -0.66 8.66 -2.94
C ARG A 111 -1.67 8.32 -1.85
N VAL A 112 -2.52 9.29 -1.57
CA VAL A 112 -3.68 9.16 -0.68
C VAL A 112 -4.93 9.48 -1.50
N TRP A 113 -5.92 8.57 -1.48
CA TRP A 113 -7.24 8.80 -2.07
C TRP A 113 -8.28 8.77 -0.97
N ARG A 114 -9.17 9.75 -0.98
CA ARG A 114 -10.43 9.67 -0.27
C ARG A 114 -11.51 9.18 -1.23
N ILE A 115 -12.28 8.19 -0.81
CA ILE A 115 -13.30 7.53 -1.63
C ILE A 115 -14.66 7.79 -1.01
N ASP A 116 -15.32 8.85 -1.43
CA ASP A 116 -16.61 9.28 -0.89
C ASP A 116 -17.83 8.57 -1.52
N ASP A 117 -17.62 7.78 -2.55
CA ASP A 117 -18.66 6.98 -3.22
C ASP A 117 -18.05 5.70 -3.80
N ALA A 118 -18.73 4.55 -3.61
CA ALA A 118 -18.28 3.26 -4.11
C ALA A 118 -18.12 3.19 -5.63
N LYS A 119 -18.85 4.01 -6.39
CA LYS A 119 -18.74 4.08 -7.86
C LYS A 119 -17.35 4.43 -8.36
N TYR A 120 -16.49 5.04 -7.50
CA TYR A 120 -15.11 5.37 -7.85
C TYR A 120 -14.12 4.21 -7.64
N LEU A 121 -14.52 3.17 -6.89
CA LEU A 121 -13.64 2.02 -6.59
C LEU A 121 -13.13 1.31 -7.86
N PRO A 122 -13.95 1.07 -8.90
CA PRO A 122 -13.49 0.45 -10.13
C PRO A 122 -12.32 1.18 -10.81
N ASP A 123 -12.28 2.48 -10.70
CA ASP A 123 -11.21 3.30 -11.27
C ASP A 123 -10.02 3.48 -10.32
N VAL A 124 -10.29 3.64 -9.02
CA VAL A 124 -9.25 3.93 -8.04
C VAL A 124 -8.44 2.70 -7.68
N MET A 125 -9.06 1.52 -7.52
CA MET A 125 -8.36 0.30 -7.13
C MET A 125 -7.25 -0.11 -8.11
N PRO A 126 -7.50 -0.18 -9.45
CA PRO A 126 -6.43 -0.48 -10.40
C PRO A 126 -5.29 0.55 -10.36
N ARG A 127 -5.63 1.83 -10.17
CA ARG A 127 -4.62 2.90 -10.05
C ARG A 127 -3.79 2.76 -8.78
N ALA A 128 -4.44 2.45 -7.65
CA ALA A 128 -3.76 2.26 -6.37
C ALA A 128 -2.78 1.09 -6.44
N LEU A 129 -3.23 -0.06 -6.98
CA LEU A 129 -2.39 -1.24 -7.20
C LEU A 129 -1.20 -0.94 -8.11
N ASN A 130 -1.45 -0.20 -9.20
CA ASN A 130 -0.39 0.17 -10.14
C ASN A 130 0.61 1.16 -9.52
N VAL A 131 0.12 2.24 -8.90
CA VAL A 131 0.97 3.26 -8.28
C VAL A 131 1.83 2.68 -7.17
N SER A 132 1.31 1.74 -6.37
CA SER A 132 2.09 1.12 -5.29
C SER A 132 3.30 0.33 -5.80
N GLN A 133 3.20 -0.28 -6.99
CA GLN A 133 4.17 -1.26 -7.50
C GLN A 133 5.08 -0.72 -8.63
N THR A 134 4.77 0.45 -9.22
CA THR A 134 5.51 0.96 -10.39
C THR A 134 6.49 2.07 -10.04
N GLY A 135 7.52 2.23 -10.87
CA GLY A 135 8.61 3.15 -10.62
C GLY A 135 9.35 2.78 -9.32
N ARG A 136 9.52 3.75 -8.41
CA ARG A 136 9.95 3.47 -7.04
C ARG A 136 8.74 2.94 -6.26
N PRO A 137 8.67 1.65 -5.89
CA PRO A 137 7.52 1.09 -5.17
C PRO A 137 7.30 1.77 -3.81
N GLY A 138 6.10 1.65 -3.26
CA GLY A 138 5.81 2.21 -1.94
C GLY A 138 4.33 2.14 -1.58
N ALA A 139 4.01 2.53 -0.36
CA ALA A 139 2.66 2.50 0.17
C ALA A 139 1.71 3.49 -0.52
N VAL A 140 0.44 3.12 -0.60
CA VAL A 140 -0.68 3.98 -0.97
C VAL A 140 -1.80 3.85 0.04
N LEU A 141 -2.60 4.89 0.22
CA LEU A 141 -3.71 4.91 1.18
C LEU A 141 -5.04 5.15 0.47
N LEU A 142 -6.01 4.32 0.80
CA LEU A 142 -7.43 4.49 0.48
C LEU A 142 -8.18 4.83 1.78
N ASP A 143 -8.65 6.06 1.91
CA ASP A 143 -9.44 6.55 3.03
C ASP A 143 -10.93 6.43 2.65
N VAL A 144 -11.62 5.48 3.28
CA VAL A 144 -12.98 5.05 2.87
C VAL A 144 -13.96 5.25 4.02
N PRO A 145 -14.93 6.18 3.88
CA PRO A 145 -16.01 6.35 4.85
C PRO A 145 -16.81 5.06 5.06
N MET A 146 -17.25 4.81 6.29
CA MET A 146 -18.00 3.62 6.68
C MET A 146 -19.21 3.34 5.79
N ASN A 147 -19.98 4.38 5.45
CA ASN A 147 -21.16 4.23 4.62
C ASN A 147 -20.85 3.82 3.17
N VAL A 148 -19.61 4.06 2.70
CA VAL A 148 -19.17 3.64 1.36
C VAL A 148 -18.93 2.13 1.30
N PHE A 149 -18.42 1.52 2.37
CA PHE A 149 -18.27 0.06 2.44
C PHE A 149 -19.60 -0.70 2.34
N SER A 150 -20.72 -0.05 2.66
CA SER A 150 -22.05 -0.64 2.62
C SER A 150 -22.85 -0.28 1.35
N GLN A 151 -22.25 0.48 0.44
CA GLN A 151 -22.89 0.80 -0.84
C GLN A 151 -22.82 -0.40 -1.79
N SER A 152 -23.92 -0.64 -2.50
CA SER A 152 -23.95 -1.61 -3.59
C SER A 152 -23.46 -0.97 -4.87
N LEU A 153 -22.57 -1.64 -5.59
CA LEU A 153 -22.21 -1.27 -6.95
C LEU A 153 -23.30 -1.81 -7.90
N ALA A 154 -23.73 -0.96 -8.83
CA ALA A 154 -24.76 -1.32 -9.82
C ALA A 154 -24.26 -2.34 -10.88
N HIS A 155 -22.98 -2.69 -10.85
CA HIS A 155 -22.33 -3.59 -11.81
C HIS A 155 -21.57 -4.68 -11.08
N ASP A 156 -21.39 -5.81 -11.77
CA ASP A 156 -20.58 -6.94 -11.30
C ASP A 156 -19.19 -6.47 -10.83
N PRO A 157 -18.61 -7.22 -9.88
CA PRO A 157 -17.29 -6.89 -9.36
C PRO A 157 -16.33 -6.70 -10.53
N VAL A 158 -15.73 -5.52 -10.60
CA VAL A 158 -14.78 -5.20 -11.66
C VAL A 158 -13.64 -6.21 -11.57
N THR A 159 -13.58 -7.07 -12.56
CA THR A 159 -12.37 -7.85 -12.80
C THR A 159 -11.28 -6.85 -13.11
N VAL A 160 -10.49 -6.50 -12.10
CA VAL A 160 -9.30 -5.68 -12.31
C VAL A 160 -8.40 -6.49 -13.23
N ALA A 161 -8.50 -6.22 -14.53
CA ALA A 161 -7.57 -6.80 -15.48
C ALA A 161 -6.17 -6.47 -14.97
N ARG A 162 -5.41 -7.51 -14.66
CA ARG A 162 -4.00 -7.37 -14.30
C ARG A 162 -3.36 -6.66 -15.49
N ARG A 163 -3.21 -5.35 -15.40
CA ARG A 163 -2.45 -4.65 -16.43
C ARG A 163 -1.06 -5.26 -16.38
N PRO A 164 -0.51 -5.72 -17.52
CA PRO A 164 0.88 -6.12 -17.55
C PRO A 164 1.66 -4.97 -16.93
N GLY A 165 2.43 -5.27 -15.88
CA GLY A 165 3.24 -4.26 -15.23
C GLY A 165 4.03 -3.52 -16.33
N TYR A 166 4.18 -2.23 -16.21
CA TYR A 166 5.14 -1.52 -17.07
C TYR A 166 6.44 -2.31 -16.99
N GLY A 167 6.93 -2.75 -18.14
CA GLY A 167 8.11 -3.59 -18.22
C GLY A 167 9.25 -3.02 -17.37
N ARG A 168 10.12 -3.87 -16.89
CA ARG A 168 11.32 -3.43 -16.16
C ARG A 168 12.03 -2.39 -17.02
N VAL A 169 12.32 -1.23 -16.42
CA VAL A 169 13.12 -0.20 -17.11
C VAL A 169 14.52 -0.74 -17.30
N VAL A 170 14.93 -0.90 -18.54
CA VAL A 170 16.27 -1.37 -18.89
C VAL A 170 17.24 -0.20 -18.69
N GLY A 171 18.41 -0.47 -18.11
CA GLY A 171 19.48 0.52 -18.00
C GLY A 171 20.08 0.89 -19.36
N ASP A 172 20.83 1.99 -19.42
CA ASP A 172 21.57 2.38 -20.62
C ASP A 172 22.57 1.30 -21.04
N ALA A 173 22.44 0.81 -22.26
CA ALA A 173 23.25 -0.31 -22.75
C ALA A 173 24.76 0.03 -22.80
N ALA A 174 25.10 1.26 -23.13
CA ALA A 174 26.49 1.69 -23.15
C ALA A 174 27.10 1.78 -21.76
N GLY A 175 26.31 2.31 -20.79
CA GLY A 175 26.69 2.35 -19.38
C GLY A 175 26.87 0.95 -18.78
N ILE A 176 25.99 0.00 -19.11
CA ILE A 176 26.10 -1.41 -18.67
C ILE A 176 27.36 -2.05 -19.25
N ALA A 177 27.67 -1.87 -20.52
CA ALA A 177 28.86 -2.39 -21.17
C ALA A 177 30.14 -1.82 -20.53
N ALA A 178 30.16 -0.52 -20.24
CA ALA A 178 31.28 0.14 -19.59
C ALA A 178 31.50 -0.41 -18.16
N ALA A 179 30.43 -0.54 -17.35
CA ALA A 179 30.52 -1.11 -16.01
C ALA A 179 31.03 -2.56 -16.03
N ALA A 180 30.54 -3.38 -16.95
CA ALA A 180 31.00 -4.75 -17.13
C ALA A 180 32.49 -4.82 -17.53
N ALA A 181 32.96 -3.89 -18.38
CA ALA A 181 34.39 -3.81 -18.74
C ALA A 181 35.25 -3.43 -17.51
N MET A 182 34.81 -2.47 -16.71
CA MET A 182 35.51 -2.07 -15.46
C MET A 182 35.62 -3.24 -14.48
N LEU A 183 34.54 -3.99 -14.28
CA LEU A 183 34.55 -5.16 -13.39
C LEU A 183 35.52 -6.22 -13.87
N ARG A 184 35.55 -6.53 -15.16
CA ARG A 184 36.47 -7.51 -15.75
C ARG A 184 37.96 -7.10 -15.65
N GLN A 185 38.23 -5.80 -15.67
CA GLN A 185 39.61 -5.28 -15.59
C GLN A 185 40.08 -5.06 -14.15
N ALA A 186 39.16 -5.04 -13.19
CA ALA A 186 39.52 -4.79 -11.79
C ALA A 186 40.25 -5.97 -11.17
N ALA A 187 41.40 -5.72 -10.56
CA ALA A 187 42.13 -6.73 -9.80
C ALA A 187 41.41 -7.12 -8.48
N ARG A 188 40.68 -6.21 -7.88
CA ARG A 188 39.95 -6.41 -6.63
C ARG A 188 38.61 -5.66 -6.65
N PRO A 189 37.61 -6.15 -7.43
CA PRO A 189 36.32 -5.50 -7.51
C PRO A 189 35.57 -5.60 -6.17
N VAL A 190 34.82 -4.55 -5.84
CA VAL A 190 33.87 -4.53 -4.72
C VAL A 190 32.52 -4.13 -5.26
N ILE A 191 31.49 -4.92 -4.96
CA ILE A 191 30.11 -4.63 -5.30
C ILE A 191 29.34 -4.25 -4.02
N PHE A 192 28.79 -3.04 -4.00
CA PHE A 192 27.93 -2.60 -2.92
C PHE A 192 26.46 -2.78 -3.35
N ALA A 193 25.85 -3.88 -2.93
CA ALA A 193 24.48 -4.24 -3.29
C ALA A 193 23.49 -3.74 -2.24
N GLY A 194 22.52 -2.95 -2.67
CA GLY A 194 21.41 -2.46 -1.83
C GLY A 194 20.12 -3.26 -2.01
N ASN A 195 19.05 -2.82 -1.34
CA ASN A 195 17.73 -3.46 -1.38
C ASN A 195 17.12 -3.54 -2.80
N GLY A 196 17.58 -2.71 -3.73
CA GLY A 196 17.15 -2.76 -5.12
C GLY A 196 17.37 -4.11 -5.81
N VAL A 197 18.38 -4.89 -5.38
CA VAL A 197 18.63 -6.25 -5.88
C VAL A 197 17.46 -7.17 -5.48
N GLY A 198 17.03 -7.12 -4.22
CA GLY A 198 15.90 -7.90 -3.72
C GLY A 198 14.59 -7.48 -4.39
N LEU A 199 14.31 -6.17 -4.48
CA LEU A 199 13.11 -5.64 -5.13
C LEU A 199 13.02 -6.00 -6.62
N SER A 200 14.15 -6.15 -7.27
CA SER A 200 14.25 -6.55 -8.69
C SER A 200 14.30 -8.07 -8.88
N GLU A 201 14.32 -8.85 -7.79
CA GLU A 201 14.49 -10.31 -7.81
C GLU A 201 15.76 -10.73 -8.59
N ALA A 202 16.83 -9.90 -8.50
CA ALA A 202 18.08 -10.07 -9.24
C ALA A 202 19.21 -10.69 -8.40
N THR A 203 18.86 -11.45 -7.37
CA THR A 203 19.85 -12.09 -6.49
C THR A 203 20.68 -13.15 -7.21
N ALA A 204 20.07 -13.90 -8.13
CA ALA A 204 20.77 -14.93 -8.91
C ALA A 204 21.78 -14.32 -9.88
N GLU A 205 21.47 -13.15 -10.44
CA GLU A 205 22.38 -12.44 -11.34
C GLU A 205 23.52 -11.76 -10.59
N LEU A 206 23.35 -11.49 -9.28
CA LEU A 206 24.41 -10.91 -8.45
C LEU A 206 25.43 -11.95 -7.98
N LEU A 207 25.00 -13.20 -7.72
CA LEU A 207 25.83 -14.29 -7.22
C LEU A 207 26.59 -15.02 -8.34
#